data_5d98753c32c8cefc05cf9df5183cd60a
#
_entry.id   5d98753c32c8cefc05cf9df5183cd60a
#
_cell.length_a   1.000
_cell.length_b   1.000
_cell.length_c   1.000
_cell.angle_alpha   90.00
_cell.angle_beta   90.00
_cell.angle_gamma   90.00
#
_symmetry.space_group_name_H-M   'P 1'
#
loop_
_entity.id
_entity.type
_entity.pdbx_description
1 polymer ?
#
loop_
_entity_poly.entity_id
_entity_poly.type
_entity_poly.pdbx_seq_one_letter_code
_entity_poly.pdbx_strand_id
1 'polypeptide(L)'
;QEELNRFEHRQGGEAKQAPDWKAELAYVLEGQGKPIPVAVVCDIFIHNPSTGKKYAFELKAPLPNSDQTKVSKEKMFKLLAMSPAQVDGAFFALPYNPYGTQKSDYAWTFPKRWFDMANDPCVLIGNEFWDFIGGAGTYAQFIQAVNALGKNYHERIYREYLGIEPPNASADYLLK
;
A
#
# COMPACT_ATOMS: atom_id res chain seq x y z
N GLN A 1 -4.30 -4.50 -20.96
CA GLN A 1 -3.22 -5.32 -20.33
C GLN A 1 -1.87 -5.11 -21.02
N GLU A 2 -1.83 -5.01 -22.35
CA GLU A 2 -0.60 -4.71 -23.10
C GLU A 2 -0.05 -3.33 -22.76
N GLU A 3 -0.91 -2.31 -22.65
CA GLU A 3 -0.52 -0.96 -22.26
C GLU A 3 0.11 -0.92 -20.87
N LEU A 4 -0.45 -1.68 -19.90
CA LEU A 4 0.11 -1.73 -18.56
C LEU A 4 1.52 -2.35 -18.54
N ASN A 5 1.82 -3.28 -19.43
CA ASN A 5 3.16 -3.88 -19.52
C ASN A 5 4.25 -2.87 -19.92
N ARG A 6 3.89 -1.77 -20.57
CA ARG A 6 4.82 -0.68 -20.90
C ARG A 6 5.37 0.01 -19.66
N PHE A 7 4.59 0.03 -18.59
CA PHE A 7 4.95 0.69 -17.33
C PHE A 7 5.73 -0.22 -16.38
N GLU A 8 5.99 -1.47 -16.77
CA GLU A 8 6.80 -2.36 -15.95
C GLU A 8 8.28 -2.02 -16.04
N HIS A 9 8.87 -1.61 -14.91
CA HIS A 9 10.31 -1.48 -14.78
C HIS A 9 10.93 -2.82 -14.40
N ARG A 10 11.66 -3.45 -15.34
CA ARG A 10 12.41 -4.69 -15.09
C ARG A 10 13.88 -4.40 -14.86
N GLN A 11 14.43 -4.95 -13.78
CA GLN A 11 15.88 -4.98 -13.59
C GLN A 11 16.47 -6.09 -14.48
N GLY A 12 17.42 -5.74 -15.33
CA GLY A 12 18.14 -6.67 -16.22
C GLY A 12 17.49 -6.80 -17.60
N GLY A 13 18.02 -6.11 -18.56
CA GLY A 13 17.58 -5.99 -19.94
C GLY A 13 17.83 -4.59 -20.45
N GLU A 14 17.37 -4.26 -21.64
CA GLU A 14 17.39 -2.89 -22.13
C GLU A 14 16.74 -1.98 -21.07
N ALA A 15 17.42 -0.87 -20.74
CA ALA A 15 17.02 0.05 -19.69
C ALA A 15 15.57 0.51 -19.92
N LYS A 16 14.63 -0.10 -19.22
CA LYS A 16 13.26 0.37 -19.15
C LYS A 16 13.22 1.60 -18.26
N GLN A 17 12.40 2.54 -18.63
CA GLN A 17 12.19 3.74 -17.86
C GLN A 17 11.73 3.36 -16.44
N ALA A 18 12.26 4.04 -15.42
CA ALA A 18 11.78 3.89 -14.04
C ALA A 18 10.29 4.22 -13.95
N PRO A 19 9.53 3.61 -13.01
CA PRO A 19 8.14 3.97 -12.78
C PRO A 19 8.01 5.47 -12.52
N ASP A 20 7.02 6.09 -13.15
CA ASP A 20 6.65 7.49 -12.98
C ASP A 20 5.12 7.58 -12.95
N TRP A 21 4.56 7.54 -11.77
CA TRP A 21 3.12 7.56 -11.57
C TRP A 21 2.44 8.74 -12.28
N LYS A 22 3.04 9.92 -12.19
CA LYS A 22 2.44 11.14 -12.75
C LYS A 22 2.37 11.10 -14.27
N ALA A 23 3.46 10.71 -14.93
CA ALA A 23 3.52 10.60 -16.39
C ALA A 23 2.61 9.49 -16.89
N GLU A 24 2.61 8.34 -16.22
CA GLU A 24 1.78 7.18 -16.58
C GLU A 24 0.29 7.47 -16.40
N LEU A 25 -0.09 8.13 -15.31
CA LEU A 25 -1.48 8.53 -15.08
C LEU A 25 -1.94 9.55 -16.13
N ALA A 26 -1.11 10.54 -16.45
CA ALA A 26 -1.42 11.51 -17.51
C ALA A 26 -1.69 10.80 -18.84
N TYR A 27 -0.81 9.85 -19.22
CA TYR A 27 -0.99 9.03 -20.41
C TYR A 27 -2.31 8.24 -20.41
N VAL A 28 -2.68 7.64 -19.28
CA VAL A 28 -3.94 6.89 -19.13
C VAL A 28 -5.16 7.81 -19.28
N LEU A 29 -5.09 9.02 -18.71
CA LEU A 29 -6.19 10.00 -18.75
C LEU A 29 -6.38 10.66 -20.12
N GLU A 30 -5.33 10.72 -20.94
CA GLU A 30 -5.44 11.19 -22.33
C GLU A 30 -6.35 10.32 -23.22
N GLY A 31 -6.57 9.09 -22.79
CA GLY A 31 -7.37 8.00 -23.35
C GLY A 31 -8.05 8.25 -24.71
N GLN A 32 -7.54 7.60 -25.75
CA GLN A 32 -8.04 7.73 -27.14
C GLN A 32 -9.10 6.69 -27.51
N GLY A 33 -9.48 5.85 -26.55
CA GLY A 33 -10.40 4.73 -26.77
C GLY A 33 -11.87 5.10 -26.65
N LYS A 34 -12.73 4.19 -27.07
CA LYS A 34 -14.17 4.28 -26.78
C LYS A 34 -14.41 3.92 -25.33
N PRO A 35 -15.28 4.67 -24.60
CA PRO A 35 -15.69 4.27 -23.25
C PRO A 35 -16.31 2.87 -23.25
N ILE A 36 -15.87 2.05 -22.30
CA ILE A 36 -16.43 0.71 -22.07
C ILE A 36 -16.96 0.63 -20.63
N PRO A 37 -18.06 -0.11 -20.40
CA PRO A 37 -18.48 -0.39 -19.03
C PRO A 37 -17.37 -1.09 -18.25
N VAL A 38 -17.04 -0.59 -17.08
CA VAL A 38 -16.05 -1.18 -16.20
C VAL A 38 -16.55 -1.19 -14.76
N ALA A 39 -16.32 -2.28 -14.06
CA ALA A 39 -16.50 -2.39 -12.62
C ALA A 39 -15.14 -2.62 -11.97
N VAL A 40 -14.83 -1.88 -10.92
CA VAL A 40 -13.60 -2.04 -10.14
C VAL A 40 -13.96 -2.12 -8.68
N VAL A 41 -13.45 -3.16 -8.01
CA VAL A 41 -13.58 -3.34 -6.57
C VAL A 41 -12.25 -2.93 -5.93
N CYS A 42 -12.26 -1.96 -5.03
CA CYS A 42 -11.13 -1.60 -4.18
C CYS A 42 -11.25 -2.26 -2.81
N ASP A 43 -10.13 -2.41 -2.11
CA ASP A 43 -10.12 -3.06 -0.78
C ASP A 43 -10.74 -2.12 0.29
N ILE A 44 -10.49 -0.81 0.19
CA ILE A 44 -11.05 0.20 1.09
C ILE A 44 -11.54 1.39 0.26
N PHE A 45 -12.73 1.90 0.59
CA PHE A 45 -13.29 3.13 0.05
C PHE A 45 -13.61 4.10 1.18
N ILE A 46 -13.14 5.33 1.08
CA ILE A 46 -13.35 6.37 2.08
C ILE A 46 -14.04 7.57 1.42
N HIS A 47 -15.11 8.02 2.04
CA HIS A 47 -15.73 9.31 1.75
C HIS A 47 -15.50 10.25 2.94
N ASN A 48 -14.77 11.33 2.74
CA ASN A 48 -14.58 12.37 3.73
C ASN A 48 -15.75 13.36 3.68
N PRO A 49 -16.67 13.35 4.67
CA PRO A 49 -17.88 14.18 4.60
C PRO A 49 -17.58 15.68 4.73
N SER A 50 -16.46 16.04 5.35
CA SER A 50 -16.07 17.45 5.53
C SER A 50 -15.57 18.11 4.25
N THR A 51 -14.92 17.33 3.37
CA THR A 51 -14.34 17.82 2.11
C THR A 51 -15.11 17.36 0.88
N GLY A 52 -16.03 16.39 1.03
CA GLY A 52 -16.71 15.70 -0.05
C GLY A 52 -15.81 14.75 -0.85
N LYS A 53 -14.53 14.65 -0.53
CA LYS A 53 -13.57 13.85 -1.28
C LYS A 53 -13.72 12.36 -1.04
N LYS A 54 -13.49 11.59 -2.10
CA LYS A 54 -13.60 10.13 -2.14
C LYS A 54 -12.26 9.52 -2.51
N TYR A 55 -11.84 8.51 -1.75
CA TYR A 55 -10.56 7.86 -1.92
C TYR A 55 -10.73 6.34 -1.96
N ALA A 56 -10.00 5.69 -2.86
CA ALA A 56 -9.93 4.24 -2.97
C ALA A 56 -8.53 3.74 -2.65
N PHE A 57 -8.44 2.60 -1.96
CA PHE A 57 -7.17 2.01 -1.58
C PHE A 57 -7.13 0.55 -2.01
N GLU A 58 -6.01 0.17 -2.60
CA GLU A 58 -5.58 -1.21 -2.77
C GLU A 58 -4.62 -1.56 -1.63
N LEU A 59 -5.12 -2.28 -0.64
CA LEU A 59 -4.36 -2.69 0.54
C LEU A 59 -3.67 -4.02 0.28
N LYS A 60 -2.38 -4.08 0.53
CA LYS A 60 -1.59 -5.31 0.39
C LYS A 60 -0.78 -5.60 1.65
N ALA A 61 -0.48 -6.88 1.86
CA ALA A 61 0.51 -7.27 2.85
C ALA A 61 1.86 -6.59 2.53
N PRO A 62 2.72 -6.36 3.53
CA PRO A 62 3.94 -5.57 3.35
C PRO A 62 4.93 -6.07 2.30
N LEU A 63 4.85 -7.34 1.91
CA LEU A 63 5.72 -7.98 0.92
C LEU A 63 4.92 -8.51 -0.29
N PRO A 64 4.20 -7.66 -1.04
CA PRO A 64 3.41 -8.08 -2.18
C PRO A 64 4.32 -8.58 -3.31
N ASN A 65 3.81 -9.53 -4.09
CA ASN A 65 4.50 -9.96 -5.30
C ASN A 65 4.25 -8.98 -6.48
N SER A 66 4.94 -9.22 -7.59
CA SER A 66 4.84 -8.36 -8.78
C SER A 66 3.42 -8.35 -9.37
N ASP A 67 2.76 -9.50 -9.44
CA ASP A 67 1.43 -9.62 -10.05
C ASP A 67 0.37 -8.91 -9.21
N GLN A 68 0.41 -9.06 -7.89
CA GLN A 68 -0.45 -8.33 -6.98
C GLN A 68 -0.29 -6.81 -7.14
N THR A 69 0.95 -6.35 -7.27
CA THR A 69 1.26 -4.93 -7.45
C THR A 69 0.77 -4.42 -8.80
N LYS A 70 0.98 -5.19 -9.88
CA LYS A 70 0.50 -4.88 -11.22
C LYS A 70 -1.02 -4.72 -11.25
N VAL A 71 -1.75 -5.69 -10.68
CA VAL A 71 -3.21 -5.67 -10.63
C VAL A 71 -3.71 -4.46 -9.82
N SER A 72 -3.05 -4.13 -8.71
CA SER A 72 -3.40 -2.93 -7.94
C SER A 72 -3.22 -1.65 -8.75
N LYS A 73 -2.10 -1.50 -9.46
CA LYS A 73 -1.85 -0.34 -10.34
C LYS A 73 -2.91 -0.24 -11.44
N GLU A 74 -3.26 -1.36 -12.08
CA GLU A 74 -4.32 -1.41 -13.09
C GLU A 74 -5.66 -0.95 -12.54
N LYS A 75 -6.05 -1.42 -11.35
CA LYS A 75 -7.29 -1.00 -10.69
C LYS A 75 -7.28 0.49 -10.37
N MET A 76 -6.17 1.02 -9.86
CA MET A 76 -6.01 2.44 -9.55
C MET A 76 -6.18 3.30 -10.80
N PHE A 77 -5.57 2.93 -11.93
CA PHE A 77 -5.76 3.63 -13.20
C PHE A 77 -7.21 3.56 -13.68
N LYS A 78 -7.86 2.40 -13.60
CA LYS A 78 -9.27 2.25 -13.97
C LYS A 78 -10.17 3.15 -13.12
N LEU A 79 -9.96 3.19 -11.80
CA LEU A 79 -10.73 4.03 -10.88
C LEU A 79 -10.60 5.52 -11.21
N LEU A 80 -9.38 5.98 -11.50
CA LEU A 80 -9.10 7.38 -11.80
C LEU A 80 -9.56 7.80 -13.21
N ALA A 81 -9.61 6.85 -14.14
CA ALA A 81 -10.06 7.10 -15.51
C ALA A 81 -11.58 6.94 -15.71
N MET A 82 -12.34 6.62 -14.68
CA MET A 82 -13.79 6.50 -14.76
C MET A 82 -14.46 7.82 -15.12
N SER A 83 -15.42 7.76 -16.05
CA SER A 83 -16.27 8.89 -16.40
C SER A 83 -17.77 8.52 -16.20
N PRO A 84 -18.52 9.21 -15.32
CA PRO A 84 -18.04 10.30 -14.43
C PRO A 84 -17.06 9.82 -13.37
N ALA A 85 -16.19 10.72 -12.91
CA ALA A 85 -15.20 10.43 -11.86
C ALA A 85 -15.87 9.90 -10.57
N GLN A 86 -15.40 8.79 -10.08
CA GLN A 86 -15.94 8.12 -8.88
C GLN A 86 -15.10 8.38 -7.65
N VAL A 87 -13.82 8.70 -7.83
CA VAL A 87 -12.86 8.97 -6.75
C VAL A 87 -11.98 10.18 -7.09
N ASP A 88 -11.52 10.87 -6.05
CA ASP A 88 -10.56 11.97 -6.15
C ASP A 88 -9.11 11.48 -6.05
N GLY A 89 -8.91 10.26 -5.55
CA GLY A 89 -7.60 9.65 -5.43
C GLY A 89 -7.68 8.14 -5.29
N ALA A 90 -6.68 7.45 -5.81
CA ALA A 90 -6.49 6.01 -5.65
C ALA A 90 -5.08 5.74 -5.15
N PHE A 91 -4.95 4.86 -4.16
CA PHE A 91 -3.70 4.63 -3.43
C PHE A 91 -3.35 3.15 -3.35
N PHE A 92 -2.07 2.87 -3.47
CA PHE A 92 -1.46 1.59 -3.12
C PHE A 92 -0.95 1.67 -1.67
N ALA A 93 -1.54 0.88 -0.79
CA ALA A 93 -1.31 1.00 0.65
C ALA A 93 -0.70 -0.26 1.25
N LEU A 94 0.32 -0.07 2.09
CA LEU A 94 0.93 -1.11 2.90
C LEU A 94 0.79 -0.75 4.38
N PRO A 95 0.23 -1.64 5.23
CA PRO A 95 -0.11 -1.29 6.62
C PRO A 95 1.11 -1.00 7.51
N TYR A 96 2.29 -1.50 7.15
CA TYR A 96 3.54 -1.18 7.84
C TYR A 96 4.74 -1.41 6.91
N ASN A 97 5.90 -0.89 7.29
CA ASN A 97 7.17 -1.10 6.61
C ASN A 97 8.03 -2.09 7.42
N PRO A 98 8.31 -3.30 6.92
CA PRO A 98 9.15 -4.26 7.66
C PRO A 98 10.65 -3.92 7.66
N TYR A 99 11.06 -2.89 6.92
CA TYR A 99 12.47 -2.51 6.75
C TYR A 99 12.88 -1.28 7.57
N GLY A 100 11.90 -0.52 8.09
CA GLY A 100 12.20 0.68 8.86
C GLY A 100 10.97 1.55 9.09
N THR A 101 11.20 2.74 9.62
CA THR A 101 10.11 3.68 9.98
C THR A 101 9.77 4.66 8.87
N GLN A 102 10.68 4.85 7.92
CA GLN A 102 10.49 5.76 6.81
C GLN A 102 10.08 5.00 5.55
N LYS A 103 9.28 5.62 4.69
CA LYS A 103 8.91 5.08 3.38
C LYS A 103 10.15 4.78 2.52
N SER A 104 11.18 5.59 2.59
CA SER A 104 12.46 5.40 1.90
C SER A 104 13.20 4.13 2.30
N ASP A 105 12.95 3.60 3.51
CA ASP A 105 13.60 2.38 3.99
C ASP A 105 13.04 1.12 3.31
N TYR A 106 11.90 1.22 2.61
CA TYR A 106 11.24 0.08 2.00
C TYR A 106 12.11 -0.57 0.92
N ALA A 107 12.58 -1.80 1.20
CA ALA A 107 13.59 -2.48 0.39
C ALA A 107 13.04 -3.60 -0.50
N TRP A 108 11.78 -4.04 -0.34
CA TRP A 108 11.20 -5.11 -1.14
C TRP A 108 11.15 -4.75 -2.63
N THR A 109 11.69 -5.63 -3.48
CA THR A 109 12.00 -5.28 -4.88
C THR A 109 10.82 -5.44 -5.85
N PHE A 110 9.88 -6.36 -5.61
CA PHE A 110 8.81 -6.64 -6.56
C PHE A 110 7.90 -5.45 -6.86
N PRO A 111 7.42 -4.67 -5.85
CA PRO A 111 6.61 -3.50 -6.13
C PRO A 111 7.36 -2.39 -6.89
N LYS A 112 8.69 -2.32 -6.72
CA LYS A 112 9.54 -1.33 -7.40
C LYS A 112 9.55 -1.47 -8.93
N ARG A 113 9.01 -2.56 -9.46
CA ARG A 113 8.78 -2.71 -10.91
C ARG A 113 7.63 -1.85 -11.42
N TRP A 114 6.76 -1.43 -10.53
CA TRP A 114 5.49 -0.78 -10.86
C TRP A 114 5.35 0.62 -10.28
N PHE A 115 5.98 0.89 -9.16
CA PHE A 115 5.94 2.16 -8.44
C PHE A 115 7.32 2.59 -7.99
N ASP A 116 7.56 3.89 -7.97
CA ASP A 116 8.61 4.44 -7.13
C ASP A 116 8.11 4.42 -5.68
N MET A 117 8.47 3.34 -4.97
CA MET A 117 7.96 3.07 -3.62
C MET A 117 8.37 4.15 -2.60
N ALA A 118 9.39 4.95 -2.91
CA ALA A 118 9.86 6.02 -2.03
C ALA A 118 9.18 7.37 -2.33
N ASN A 119 8.91 7.66 -3.61
CA ASN A 119 8.56 9.01 -4.03
C ASN A 119 7.14 9.13 -4.63
N ASP A 120 6.53 8.05 -5.12
CA ASP A 120 5.19 8.13 -5.70
C ASP A 120 4.17 8.55 -4.64
N PRO A 121 3.40 9.63 -4.88
CA PRO A 121 2.42 10.13 -3.90
C PRO A 121 1.22 9.21 -3.73
N CYS A 122 0.99 8.29 -4.65
CA CYS A 122 -0.08 7.30 -4.56
C CYS A 122 0.32 6.07 -3.74
N VAL A 123 1.58 5.94 -3.33
CA VAL A 123 2.07 4.86 -2.46
C VAL A 123 2.08 5.36 -1.01
N LEU A 124 1.36 4.67 -0.14
CA LEU A 124 1.28 4.99 1.30
C LEU A 124 1.76 3.79 2.11
N ILE A 125 2.77 3.97 2.96
CA ILE A 125 3.36 2.89 3.75
C ILE A 125 3.37 3.26 5.23
N GLY A 126 2.89 2.36 6.08
CA GLY A 126 2.92 2.52 7.54
C GLY A 126 2.22 3.81 7.99
N ASN A 127 2.96 4.73 8.60
CA ASN A 127 2.42 5.98 9.14
C ASN A 127 1.70 6.83 8.09
N GLU A 128 2.21 6.91 6.85
CA GLU A 128 1.54 7.67 5.80
C GLU A 128 0.12 7.14 5.53
N PHE A 129 -0.07 5.82 5.53
CA PHE A 129 -1.39 5.22 5.33
C PHE A 129 -2.31 5.46 6.54
N TRP A 130 -1.86 5.11 7.73
CA TRP A 130 -2.71 5.18 8.93
C TRP A 130 -3.06 6.61 9.30
N ASP A 131 -2.10 7.53 9.20
CA ASP A 131 -2.32 8.94 9.53
C ASP A 131 -3.15 9.64 8.44
N PHE A 132 -3.11 9.16 7.19
CA PHE A 132 -4.00 9.66 6.14
C PHE A 132 -5.47 9.33 6.44
N ILE A 133 -5.76 8.10 6.89
CA ILE A 133 -7.14 7.66 7.13
C ILE A 133 -7.70 8.06 8.49
N GLY A 134 -6.87 8.07 9.52
CA GLY A 134 -7.29 8.27 10.91
C GLY A 134 -6.82 9.59 11.56
N GLY A 135 -6.00 10.37 10.84
CA GLY A 135 -5.39 11.58 11.38
C GLY A 135 -4.01 11.32 12.04
N ALA A 136 -3.29 12.40 12.29
CA ALA A 136 -1.94 12.35 12.85
C ALA A 136 -1.87 11.55 14.16
N GLY A 137 -0.90 10.63 14.27
CA GLY A 137 -0.69 9.76 15.43
C GLY A 137 -1.47 8.45 15.42
N THR A 138 -2.31 8.20 14.43
CA THR A 138 -3.08 6.95 14.31
C THR A 138 -2.14 5.74 14.20
N TYR A 139 -1.06 5.87 13.43
CA TYR A 139 -0.07 4.79 13.32
C TYR A 139 0.59 4.44 14.65
N ALA A 140 0.98 5.45 15.42
CA ALA A 140 1.58 5.23 16.74
C ALA A 140 0.64 4.48 17.68
N GLN A 141 -0.65 4.83 17.69
CA GLN A 141 -1.67 4.13 18.47
C GLN A 141 -1.87 2.68 18.00
N PHE A 142 -1.89 2.47 16.69
CA PHE A 142 -1.97 1.13 16.10
C PHE A 142 -0.79 0.26 16.54
N ILE A 143 0.44 0.76 16.44
CA ILE A 143 1.66 0.03 16.86
C ILE A 143 1.62 -0.30 18.37
N GLN A 144 1.20 0.65 19.21
CA GLN A 144 1.03 0.41 20.65
C GLN A 144 0.03 -0.71 20.93
N ALA A 145 -1.12 -0.70 20.24
CA ALA A 145 -2.16 -1.74 20.42
C ALA A 145 -1.64 -3.12 19.96
N VAL A 146 -0.99 -3.20 18.81
CA VAL A 146 -0.42 -4.46 18.30
C VAL A 146 0.65 -5.00 19.24
N ASN A 147 1.54 -4.14 19.76
CA ASN A 147 2.59 -4.55 20.69
C ASN A 147 2.01 -5.02 22.03
N ALA A 148 0.97 -4.37 22.55
CA ALA A 148 0.28 -4.81 23.76
C ALA A 148 -0.38 -6.19 23.57
N LEU A 149 -1.04 -6.41 22.45
CA LEU A 149 -1.61 -7.72 22.09
C LEU A 149 -0.50 -8.78 21.97
N GLY A 150 0.56 -8.46 21.24
CA GLY A 150 1.70 -9.37 21.04
C GLY A 150 2.31 -9.83 22.37
N LYS A 151 2.48 -8.91 23.33
CA LYS A 151 2.97 -9.22 24.66
C LYS A 151 2.03 -10.18 25.41
N ASN A 152 0.73 -9.91 25.40
CA ASN A 152 -0.26 -10.77 26.08
C ASN A 152 -0.29 -12.18 25.47
N TYR A 153 -0.25 -12.31 24.14
CA TYR A 153 -0.23 -13.61 23.49
C TYR A 153 1.07 -14.35 23.73
N HIS A 154 2.21 -13.68 23.77
CA HIS A 154 3.49 -14.26 24.11
C HIS A 154 3.44 -14.92 25.50
N GLU A 155 3.01 -14.19 26.54
CA GLU A 155 2.88 -14.70 27.90
C GLU A 155 1.94 -15.91 27.97
N ARG A 156 0.80 -15.85 27.29
CA ARG A 156 -0.18 -16.95 27.26
C ARG A 156 0.37 -18.20 26.59
N ILE A 157 1.07 -18.07 25.46
CA ILE A 157 1.67 -19.20 24.75
C ILE A 157 2.67 -19.91 25.69
N TYR A 158 3.55 -19.17 26.34
CA TYR A 158 4.53 -19.75 27.22
C TYR A 158 3.88 -20.44 28.44
N ARG A 159 2.95 -19.78 29.12
CA ARG A 159 2.35 -20.31 30.36
C ARG A 159 1.29 -21.37 30.10
N GLU A 160 0.35 -21.09 29.15
CA GLU A 160 -0.82 -21.95 28.95
C GLU A 160 -0.53 -23.15 28.05
N TYR A 161 0.31 -23.00 27.02
CA TYR A 161 0.57 -24.05 26.05
C TYR A 161 1.88 -24.78 26.26
N LEU A 162 2.95 -24.08 26.64
CA LEU A 162 4.26 -24.67 26.86
C LEU A 162 4.50 -25.05 28.33
N GLY A 163 3.71 -24.52 29.26
CA GLY A 163 3.86 -24.80 30.69
C GLY A 163 5.19 -24.29 31.33
N ILE A 164 5.79 -23.28 30.71
CA ILE A 164 7.06 -22.67 31.17
C ILE A 164 6.91 -21.16 31.34
N GLU A 165 7.78 -20.55 32.14
CA GLU A 165 7.83 -19.10 32.23
C GLU A 165 8.36 -18.48 30.93
N PRO A 166 7.75 -17.38 30.45
CA PRO A 166 8.23 -16.68 29.27
C PRO A 166 9.65 -16.13 29.54
N PRO A 167 10.56 -16.24 28.56
CA PRO A 167 11.84 -15.55 28.66
C PRO A 167 11.57 -14.04 28.75
N ASN A 168 12.45 -13.31 29.42
CA ASN A 168 12.34 -11.84 29.44
C ASN A 168 12.18 -11.31 28.03
N ALA A 169 11.08 -10.65 27.80
CA ALA A 169 10.78 -10.10 26.49
C ALA A 169 11.88 -9.13 26.06
N SER A 170 12.79 -9.58 25.20
CA SER A 170 13.68 -8.64 24.52
C SER A 170 12.78 -7.76 23.63
N ALA A 171 13.05 -6.45 23.58
CA ALA A 171 12.27 -5.51 22.75
C ALA A 171 12.39 -5.79 21.24
N ASP A 172 13.13 -6.83 20.85
CA ASP A 172 13.54 -7.11 19.48
C ASP A 172 12.41 -7.63 18.56
N TYR A 173 11.29 -8.09 19.13
CA TYR A 173 10.11 -8.54 18.36
C TYR A 173 8.93 -7.57 18.41
N LEU A 174 9.08 -6.41 19.03
CA LEU A 174 8.07 -5.37 18.99
C LEU A 174 8.18 -4.59 17.68
N LEU A 175 7.03 -4.31 17.07
CA LEU A 175 6.99 -3.42 15.91
C LEU A 175 7.47 -2.02 16.30
N LYS A 176 8.26 -1.39 15.42
CA LYS A 176 8.80 -0.03 15.60
C LYS A 176 8.04 0.97 14.75
#